data_d917ca709335cfa81439c1fdc4a1e014
#
_entry.id   d917ca709335cfa81439c1fdc4a1e014
#
_cell.length_a   1.000
_cell.length_b   1.000
_cell.length_c   1.000
_cell.angle_alpha   90.00
_cell.angle_beta   90.00
_cell.angle_gamma   90.00
#
_symmetry.space_group_name_H-M   'P 1'
#
loop_
_entity.id
_entity.type
_entity.pdbx_description
1 polymer ?
#
loop_
_entity_poly.entity_id
_entity_poly.type
_entity_poly.pdbx_seq_one_letter_code
_entity_poly.pdbx_strand_id
1 'polypeptide(L)'
;MAPKLLYQQDPVRGSIKTLGSKWTLLILRDIGFLRLERFGQILRNNPGLTPRVLSRRLRNMQKEGLIERTVRSDRITYLLTPRGEDAAYVLLAFLRYGLKYHASSTEAGRLKPLRTFKELVREYHR
;
A
#
# COMPACT_ATOMS: atom_id res chain seq x y z
N MET A 1 9.16 -31.33 -0.68
CA MET A 1 7.84 -31.59 -0.10
C MET A 1 7.13 -30.28 0.17
N ALA A 2 5.92 -30.13 -0.36
CA ALA A 2 5.16 -28.90 -0.13
C ALA A 2 4.81 -28.78 1.36
N PRO A 3 4.93 -27.57 1.95
CA PRO A 3 4.55 -27.38 3.34
C PRO A 3 3.04 -27.59 3.53
N LYS A 4 2.68 -28.22 4.64
CA LYS A 4 1.30 -28.44 5.00
C LYS A 4 0.79 -27.18 5.72
N LEU A 5 -0.15 -26.48 5.11
CA LEU A 5 -0.70 -25.26 5.69
C LEU A 5 -1.99 -25.58 6.45
N LEU A 6 -1.98 -25.37 7.76
CA LEU A 6 -3.15 -25.56 8.59
C LEU A 6 -4.07 -24.33 8.46
N TYR A 7 -5.36 -24.58 8.40
CA TYR A 7 -6.38 -23.56 8.14
C TYR A 7 -6.23 -22.30 8.99
N GLN A 8 -6.00 -22.45 10.29
CA GLN A 8 -5.88 -21.32 11.21
C GLN A 8 -4.47 -20.72 11.30
N GLN A 9 -3.48 -21.44 10.78
CA GLN A 9 -2.08 -21.02 10.83
C GLN A 9 -1.50 -20.71 9.45
N ASP A 10 -2.37 -20.65 8.45
CA ASP A 10 -1.98 -20.36 7.07
C ASP A 10 -1.44 -18.92 6.96
N PRO A 11 -0.16 -18.74 6.57
CA PRO A 11 0.41 -17.40 6.38
C PRO A 11 -0.34 -16.55 5.35
N VAL A 12 -0.91 -17.17 4.32
CA VAL A 12 -1.70 -16.45 3.31
C VAL A 12 -2.97 -15.89 3.94
N ARG A 13 -3.67 -16.70 4.73
CA ARG A 13 -4.87 -16.26 5.43
C ARG A 13 -4.57 -15.11 6.39
N GLY A 14 -3.48 -15.22 7.15
CA GLY A 14 -3.05 -14.14 8.05
C GLY A 14 -2.74 -12.85 7.30
N SER A 15 -2.06 -12.97 6.16
CA SER A 15 -1.74 -11.82 5.31
C SER A 15 -2.99 -11.15 4.75
N ILE A 16 -3.96 -11.94 4.30
CA ILE A 16 -5.25 -11.41 3.81
C ILE A 16 -5.98 -10.67 4.93
N LYS A 17 -5.98 -11.22 6.13
CA LYS A 17 -6.64 -10.59 7.27
C LYS A 17 -6.06 -9.19 7.55
N THR A 18 -4.75 -9.04 7.44
CA THR A 18 -4.07 -7.76 7.70
C THR A 18 -4.14 -6.83 6.49
N LEU A 19 -3.87 -7.34 5.29
CA LEU A 19 -3.66 -6.54 4.08
C LEU A 19 -4.84 -6.56 3.11
N GLY A 20 -5.83 -7.42 3.31
CA GLY A 20 -6.89 -7.64 2.32
C GLY A 20 -7.91 -6.54 2.21
N SER A 21 -7.86 -5.51 3.04
CA SER A 21 -8.76 -4.38 2.92
C SER A 21 -8.36 -3.52 1.73
N LYS A 22 -9.33 -3.14 0.92
CA LYS A 22 -9.15 -2.25 -0.23
C LYS A 22 -8.37 -0.98 0.14
N TRP A 23 -8.79 -0.31 1.19
CA TRP A 23 -8.18 0.96 1.55
C TRP A 23 -6.78 0.80 2.16
N THR A 24 -6.51 -0.29 2.86
CA THR A 24 -5.18 -0.57 3.40
C THR A 24 -4.14 -0.62 2.28
N LEU A 25 -4.39 -1.41 1.25
CA LEU A 25 -3.47 -1.54 0.12
C LEU A 25 -3.30 -0.23 -0.65
N LEU A 26 -4.40 0.51 -0.86
CA LEU A 26 -4.34 1.79 -1.57
C LEU A 26 -3.58 2.85 -0.77
N ILE A 27 -3.73 2.87 0.55
CA ILE A 27 -3.01 3.79 1.41
C ILE A 27 -1.51 3.44 1.46
N LEU A 28 -1.17 2.16 1.53
CA LEU A 28 0.22 1.72 1.44
C LEU A 28 0.86 2.17 0.12
N ARG A 29 0.13 2.06 -0.98
CA ARG A 29 0.58 2.56 -2.29
C ARG A 29 0.88 4.05 -2.24
N ASP A 30 -0.04 4.82 -1.68
CA ASP A 30 0.10 6.27 -1.63
C ASP A 30 1.32 6.69 -0.81
N ILE A 31 1.46 6.13 0.37
CA ILE A 31 2.57 6.48 1.26
C ILE A 31 3.89 5.93 0.71
N GLY A 32 3.91 4.65 0.31
CA GLY A 32 5.14 3.97 -0.06
C GLY A 32 5.66 4.31 -1.45
N PHE A 33 4.78 4.35 -2.45
CA PHE A 33 5.18 4.54 -3.85
C PHE A 33 5.04 5.97 -4.31
N LEU A 34 3.92 6.62 -3.97
CA LEU A 34 3.61 7.96 -4.46
C LEU A 34 4.09 9.06 -3.52
N ARG A 35 4.57 8.70 -2.35
CA ARG A 35 5.05 9.64 -1.33
C ARG A 35 3.99 10.66 -0.93
N LEU A 36 2.74 10.25 -0.94
CA LEU A 36 1.63 11.02 -0.42
C LEU A 36 1.51 10.69 1.07
N GLU A 37 2.13 11.49 1.90
CA GLU A 37 2.33 11.17 3.32
C GLU A 37 1.41 11.94 4.25
N ARG A 38 0.55 12.80 3.70
CA ARG A 38 -0.35 13.65 4.48
C ARG A 38 -1.81 13.25 4.28
N PHE A 39 -2.60 13.40 5.33
CA PHE A 39 -4.01 13.04 5.33
C PHE A 39 -4.78 13.58 4.11
N GLY A 40 -4.65 14.88 3.86
CA GLY A 40 -5.35 15.51 2.74
C GLY A 40 -4.92 15.00 1.38
N GLN A 41 -3.63 14.68 1.22
CA GLN A 41 -3.11 14.15 -0.03
C GLN A 41 -3.68 12.75 -0.31
N ILE A 42 -3.70 11.89 0.71
CA ILE A 42 -4.25 10.54 0.60
C ILE A 42 -5.75 10.62 0.28
N LEU A 43 -6.47 11.49 0.98
CA LEU A 43 -7.90 11.65 0.76
C LEU A 43 -8.22 12.07 -0.67
N ARG A 44 -7.51 13.07 -1.18
CA ARG A 44 -7.73 13.56 -2.55
C ARG A 44 -7.37 12.55 -3.62
N ASN A 45 -6.42 11.66 -3.34
CA ASN A 45 -5.97 10.67 -4.32
C ASN A 45 -6.92 9.46 -4.42
N ASN A 46 -7.90 9.36 -3.54
CA ASN A 46 -8.78 8.19 -3.47
C ASN A 46 -10.26 8.59 -3.49
N PRO A 47 -10.83 8.82 -4.68
CA PRO A 47 -12.27 9.10 -4.80
C PRO A 47 -13.09 8.00 -4.14
N GLY A 48 -14.08 8.39 -3.35
CA GLY A 48 -14.90 7.46 -2.59
C GLY A 48 -14.43 7.21 -1.17
N LEU A 49 -13.18 7.56 -0.86
CA LEU A 49 -12.68 7.52 0.52
C LEU A 49 -13.18 8.74 1.28
N THR A 50 -13.76 8.53 2.45
CA THR A 50 -14.25 9.63 3.29
C THR A 50 -13.23 9.92 4.40
N PRO A 51 -13.24 11.15 4.96
CA PRO A 51 -12.36 11.48 6.08
C PRO A 51 -12.52 10.53 7.27
N ARG A 52 -13.76 10.13 7.57
CA ARG A 52 -14.05 9.23 8.67
C ARG A 52 -13.42 7.84 8.45
N VAL A 53 -13.56 7.30 7.24
CA VAL A 53 -12.99 6.00 6.89
C VAL A 53 -11.47 6.06 6.89
N LEU A 54 -10.90 7.13 6.32
CA LEU A 54 -9.45 7.30 6.30
C LEU A 54 -8.88 7.39 7.71
N SER A 55 -9.48 8.21 8.60
CA SER A 55 -9.03 8.30 9.99
C SER A 55 -9.00 6.95 10.68
N ARG A 56 -10.08 6.18 10.52
CA ARG A 56 -10.19 4.86 11.13
C ARG A 56 -9.15 3.89 10.56
N ARG A 57 -8.95 3.92 9.25
CA ARG A 57 -8.01 3.04 8.58
C ARG A 57 -6.57 3.35 8.99
N LEU A 58 -6.22 4.63 9.06
CA LEU A 58 -4.87 5.03 9.51
C LEU A 58 -4.60 4.59 10.94
N ARG A 59 -5.58 4.71 11.83
CA ARG A 59 -5.43 4.22 13.21
C ARG A 59 -5.22 2.71 13.25
N ASN A 60 -5.98 1.96 12.46
CA ASN A 60 -5.83 0.52 12.39
C ASN A 60 -4.46 0.12 11.85
N MET A 61 -4.00 0.79 10.82
CA MET A 61 -2.68 0.54 10.23
C MET A 61 -1.55 0.85 11.20
N GLN A 62 -1.71 1.86 12.04
CA GLN A 62 -0.76 2.15 13.12
C GLN A 62 -0.75 1.01 14.15
N LYS A 63 -1.91 0.54 14.57
CA LYS A 63 -2.02 -0.58 15.52
C LYS A 63 -1.41 -1.85 14.97
N GLU A 64 -1.55 -2.08 13.68
CA GLU A 64 -0.98 -3.25 13.00
C GLU A 64 0.51 -3.10 12.72
N GLY A 65 1.09 -1.94 13.03
CA GLY A 65 2.51 -1.70 12.86
C GLY A 65 2.95 -1.45 11.42
N LEU A 66 2.04 -1.06 10.54
CA LEU A 66 2.35 -0.81 9.14
C LEU A 66 2.83 0.60 8.86
N ILE A 67 2.34 1.57 9.63
CA ILE A 67 2.69 2.98 9.48
C ILE A 67 2.96 3.64 10.82
N GLU A 68 3.72 4.72 10.77
CA GLU A 68 3.97 5.61 11.90
C GLU A 68 3.37 6.98 11.61
N ARG A 69 2.74 7.57 12.62
CA ARG A 69 2.29 8.95 12.57
C ARG A 69 3.37 9.82 13.21
N THR A 70 3.89 10.78 12.47
CA THR A 70 4.91 11.71 12.96
C THR A 70 4.40 13.13 12.90
N VAL A 71 4.85 13.95 13.86
CA VAL A 71 4.50 15.36 13.92
C VAL A 71 5.80 16.16 13.86
N ARG A 72 5.93 17.00 12.85
CA ARG A 72 7.07 17.91 12.69
C ARG A 72 6.55 19.29 12.32
N SER A 73 6.94 20.31 13.08
CA SER A 73 6.56 21.70 12.80
C SER A 73 5.06 21.84 12.58
N ASP A 74 4.25 21.26 13.46
CA ASP A 74 2.77 21.23 13.40
C ASP A 74 2.20 20.49 12.20
N ARG A 75 3.02 19.75 11.47
CA ARG A 75 2.57 18.92 10.35
C ARG A 75 2.55 17.46 10.74
N ILE A 76 1.44 16.80 10.43
CA ILE A 76 1.28 15.37 10.64
C ILE A 76 1.59 14.67 9.32
N THR A 77 2.54 13.72 9.38
CA THR A 77 2.87 12.86 8.25
C THR A 77 2.78 11.40 8.66
N TYR A 78 2.53 10.55 7.68
CA TYR A 78 2.44 9.11 7.86
C TYR A 78 3.53 8.45 7.02
N LEU A 79 4.33 7.60 7.64
CA LEU A 79 5.45 6.93 7.00
C LEU A 79 5.32 5.42 7.19
N LEU A 80 5.85 4.64 6.24
CA LEU A 80 5.88 3.19 6.39
C LEU A 80 6.90 2.79 7.45
N THR A 81 6.51 1.84 8.29
CA THR A 81 7.45 1.11 9.15
C THR A 81 8.19 0.05 8.32
N PRO A 82 9.22 -0.61 8.85
CA PRO A 82 9.81 -1.78 8.17
C PRO A 82 8.78 -2.83 7.79
N ARG A 83 7.80 -3.08 8.66
CA ARG A 83 6.70 -4.01 8.35
C ARG A 83 5.82 -3.49 7.22
N GLY A 84 5.56 -2.17 7.20
CA GLY A 84 4.82 -1.54 6.11
C GLY A 84 5.57 -1.62 4.78
N GLU A 85 6.89 -1.50 4.80
CA GLU A 85 7.71 -1.67 3.60
C GLU A 85 7.64 -3.11 3.09
N ASP A 86 7.68 -4.10 3.98
CA ASP A 86 7.50 -5.48 3.59
C ASP A 86 6.12 -5.71 2.97
N ALA A 87 5.07 -5.09 3.53
CA ALA A 87 3.72 -5.15 2.96
C ALA A 87 3.66 -4.50 1.57
N ALA A 88 4.46 -3.47 1.32
CA ALA A 88 4.50 -2.82 0.02
C ALA A 88 4.99 -3.74 -1.10
N TYR A 89 5.78 -4.77 -0.79
CA TYR A 89 6.16 -5.78 -1.78
C TYR A 89 4.95 -6.52 -2.35
N VAL A 90 3.92 -6.71 -1.55
CA VAL A 90 2.66 -7.31 -2.03
C VAL A 90 2.05 -6.45 -3.13
N LEU A 91 2.15 -5.12 -2.98
CA LEU A 91 1.65 -4.19 -3.98
C LEU A 91 2.40 -4.26 -5.30
N LEU A 92 3.68 -4.62 -5.30
CA LEU A 92 4.43 -4.81 -6.54
C LEU A 92 3.82 -5.93 -7.37
N ALA A 93 3.38 -7.01 -6.72
CA ALA A 93 2.72 -8.11 -7.40
C ALA A 93 1.34 -7.68 -7.94
N PHE A 94 0.58 -6.89 -7.17
CA PHE A 94 -0.68 -6.31 -7.63
C PHE A 94 -0.47 -5.39 -8.83
N LEU A 95 0.57 -4.55 -8.78
CA LEU A 95 0.90 -3.66 -9.89
C LEU A 95 1.22 -4.44 -11.16
N ARG A 96 2.03 -5.49 -11.04
CA ARG A 96 2.37 -6.36 -12.18
C ARG A 96 1.12 -6.96 -12.80
N TYR A 97 0.24 -7.51 -11.97
CA TYR A 97 -1.03 -8.10 -12.42
C TYR A 97 -1.91 -7.05 -13.10
N GLY A 98 -2.04 -5.89 -12.47
CA GLY A 98 -2.87 -4.80 -12.99
C GLY A 98 -2.38 -4.26 -14.33
N LEU A 99 -1.07 -4.07 -14.48
CA LEU A 99 -0.49 -3.60 -15.74
C LEU A 99 -0.72 -4.61 -16.87
N LYS A 100 -0.71 -5.90 -16.55
CA LYS A 100 -0.90 -6.94 -17.55
C LYS A 100 -2.36 -7.08 -17.98
N TYR A 101 -3.29 -6.99 -17.05
CA TYR A 101 -4.70 -7.37 -17.29
C TYR A 101 -5.71 -6.23 -17.16
N HIS A 102 -5.37 -5.13 -16.53
CA HIS A 102 -6.32 -4.06 -16.22
C HIS A 102 -5.93 -2.70 -16.79
N ALA A 103 -4.71 -2.53 -17.28
CA ALA A 103 -4.30 -1.28 -17.90
C ALA A 103 -4.61 -1.33 -19.40
N SER A 104 -5.45 -0.39 -19.89
CA SER A 104 -5.63 -0.19 -21.32
C SER A 104 -4.39 0.49 -21.88
N SER A 105 -4.22 0.45 -23.22
CA SER A 105 -3.12 1.15 -23.89
C SER A 105 -3.12 2.64 -23.56
N THR A 106 -4.30 3.24 -23.43
CA THR A 106 -4.46 4.65 -23.04
C THR A 106 -4.03 4.90 -21.61
N GLU A 107 -4.44 4.02 -20.71
CA GLU A 107 -4.06 4.08 -19.29
C GLU A 107 -2.58 3.82 -19.12
N ALA A 108 -2.02 2.87 -19.83
CA ALA A 108 -0.58 2.61 -19.83
C ALA A 108 0.21 3.84 -20.26
N GLY A 109 -0.31 4.62 -21.23
CA GLY A 109 0.29 5.88 -21.62
C GLY A 109 0.24 6.94 -20.53
N ARG A 110 -0.86 6.99 -19.77
CA ARG A 110 -1.01 7.90 -18.63
C ARG A 110 -0.11 7.49 -17.45
N LEU A 111 0.19 6.21 -17.34
CA LEU A 111 1.03 5.67 -16.28
C LEU A 111 2.53 5.77 -16.61
N LYS A 112 2.88 6.34 -17.79
CA LYS A 112 4.28 6.54 -18.18
C LYS A 112 5.13 7.27 -17.12
N PRO A 113 4.59 8.25 -16.35
CA PRO A 113 5.36 8.82 -15.24
C PRO A 113 5.51 7.87 -14.06
N LEU A 114 4.70 6.82 -13.99
CA LEU A 114 4.88 5.78 -12.98
C LEU A 114 6.03 4.89 -13.43
N ARG A 115 6.93 4.64 -12.51
CA ARG A 115 8.09 3.80 -12.78
C ARG A 115 7.65 2.41 -13.18
N THR A 116 8.45 1.77 -14.03
CA THR A 116 8.20 0.38 -14.41
C THR A 116 8.28 -0.51 -13.16
N PHE A 117 7.65 -1.67 -13.22
CA PHE A 117 7.73 -2.65 -12.14
C PHE A 117 9.20 -2.95 -11.75
N LYS A 118 10.09 -3.06 -12.76
CA LYS A 118 11.51 -3.32 -12.50
C LYS A 118 12.17 -2.17 -11.75
N GLU A 119 11.85 -0.94 -12.07
CA GLU A 119 12.37 0.24 -11.38
C GLU A 119 11.89 0.30 -9.93
N LEU A 120 10.60 0.02 -9.70
CA LEU A 120 10.03 -0.03 -8.36
C LEU A 120 10.68 -1.11 -7.51
N VAL A 121 10.85 -2.31 -8.07
CA VAL A 121 11.53 -3.41 -7.37
C VAL A 121 12.97 -3.01 -7.02
N ARG A 122 13.68 -2.41 -7.96
CA ARG A 122 15.06 -1.98 -7.75
C ARG A 122 15.16 -0.96 -6.63
N GLU A 123 14.23 -0.01 -6.56
CA GLU A 123 14.21 1.00 -5.52
C GLU A 123 13.98 0.37 -4.14
N TYR A 124 13.10 -0.62 -4.05
CA TYR A 124 12.80 -1.28 -2.79
C TYR A 124 13.90 -2.24 -2.31
N HIS A 125 14.79 -2.66 -3.19
CA HIS A 125 15.91 -3.53 -2.83
C HIS A 125 17.17 -2.76 -2.40
N ARG A 126 17.13 -1.46 -2.39
CA ARG A 126 18.28 -0.66 -1.92
C ARG A 126 18.40 -0.64 -0.40
#